data_71c3fce3b70130e8ce508be4b8cf7f2b
#
_entry.id   71c3fce3b70130e8ce508be4b8cf7f2b
#
_cell.length_a   1.000
_cell.length_b   1.000
_cell.length_c   1.000
_cell.angle_alpha   90.00
_cell.angle_beta   90.00
_cell.angle_gamma   90.00
#
_symmetry.space_group_name_H-M   'P 1'
#
loop_
_entity.id
_entity.type
_entity.pdbx_description
1 polymer ?
#
loop_
_entity_poly.entity_id
_entity_poly.type
_entity_poly.pdbx_seq_one_letter_code
_entity_poly.pdbx_strand_id
1 'polypeptide(L)'
;MSCPRRRASPFILKYKNMSEDILAKIVRMRKADIERLGLNFGIDIPEKRRVGHTEFLGNAGAILEVKRASPSKGDIAPDLDPVGLATTYAEAHAQAVSVLTEGNFFKGSLRDLIAVADLMESRRQQGLHACAVLRKDFLLYEDEIDIAYRCGADAVLLIARILDDAQLVKMAKRAQSLDMQAFVEVREQDDFRKLSVVTSALGADAAKTIVAGVNSRDLATFHTDPLVPASVRSKLPAKAVFESGIHTPADADYARSLGFTGILVGEAVAKNPPLAKEVVNAFESGSENARGKFWKKFAERRALRQALRQAQCTTQGPCKVGEPAEPPHNNRPMVKICGITREEDGLLAAELGADMLGFVFSTTKRLTTENFVRSFVAKIRATRSPGNTPLLVGVITDSDSPEGKTAIRLAQEGILDAVQLHGIAPSAADTALAHYCAVRVGEASDFEQVDSLRTHGEPRILLDAKVEGIPGGTGKTIPESLLREKAGNLPLWLAGGVTPENAATLINKFQPELIDVSSGVEDAPGIKNPEKLGTLFRTLRS
;
A
#
# COMPACT_ATOMS: atom_id res chain seq x y z
N MET A 1 25.04 -16.01 52.44
CA MET A 1 23.85 -15.21 52.06
C MET A 1 23.74 -15.24 50.55
N SER A 2 22.86 -16.07 50.04
CA SER A 2 22.66 -16.33 48.59
C SER A 2 21.64 -15.38 48.00
N CYS A 3 22.02 -14.67 46.97
CA CYS A 3 21.15 -13.77 46.20
C CYS A 3 20.21 -14.60 45.31
N PRO A 4 18.88 -14.35 45.27
CA PRO A 4 17.97 -15.12 44.45
C PRO A 4 18.02 -14.62 42.99
N ARG A 5 18.25 -15.57 42.06
CA ARG A 5 18.15 -15.36 40.62
C ARG A 5 16.71 -14.99 40.27
N ARG A 6 16.49 -13.79 39.73
CA ARG A 6 15.22 -13.38 39.12
C ARG A 6 14.94 -14.23 37.87
N ARG A 7 13.84 -14.96 37.86
CA ARG A 7 13.34 -15.67 36.68
C ARG A 7 12.89 -14.62 35.66
N ALA A 8 13.43 -14.66 34.45
CA ALA A 8 12.99 -13.84 33.33
C ALA A 8 11.57 -14.24 32.94
N SER A 9 10.77 -13.24 32.60
CA SER A 9 9.38 -13.36 32.16
C SER A 9 9.26 -14.24 30.89
N PRO A 10 8.24 -15.09 30.77
CA PRO A 10 8.04 -15.96 29.59
C PRO A 10 7.86 -15.21 28.27
N PHE A 11 7.66 -13.89 28.30
CA PHE A 11 7.50 -13.05 27.11
C PHE A 11 8.80 -12.75 26.36
N ILE A 12 9.97 -12.90 26.98
CA ILE A 12 11.29 -12.59 26.37
C ILE A 12 11.85 -13.77 25.55
N LEU A 13 11.32 -14.97 25.72
CA LEU A 13 11.81 -16.17 25.04
C LEU A 13 11.21 -16.42 23.64
N LYS A 14 10.26 -15.61 23.17
CA LYS A 14 9.55 -15.83 21.89
C LYS A 14 10.22 -15.15 20.68
N TYR A 15 11.28 -14.36 20.87
CA TYR A 15 11.98 -13.65 19.79
C TYR A 15 13.40 -14.15 19.51
N LYS A 16 13.78 -15.33 19.94
CA LYS A 16 15.15 -15.88 19.81
C LYS A 16 15.33 -16.94 18.73
N ASN A 17 14.37 -17.07 17.81
CA ASN A 17 14.60 -17.76 16.53
C ASN A 17 14.43 -16.73 15.42
N MET A 18 15.54 -16.30 14.78
CA MET A 18 15.48 -15.71 13.46
C MET A 18 14.79 -16.75 12.56
N SER A 19 13.49 -16.63 12.37
CA SER A 19 12.76 -17.46 11.42
C SER A 19 13.35 -17.19 10.05
N GLU A 20 13.81 -18.24 9.39
CA GLU A 20 14.20 -18.21 7.99
C GLU A 20 13.16 -17.41 7.20
N ASP A 21 13.61 -16.49 6.34
CA ASP A 21 12.70 -15.74 5.45
C ASP A 21 11.80 -16.75 4.72
N ILE A 22 10.49 -16.59 4.87
CA ILE A 22 9.50 -17.53 4.32
C ILE A 22 9.70 -17.73 2.82
N LEU A 23 10.10 -16.68 2.10
CA LEU A 23 10.36 -16.74 0.66
C LEU A 23 11.58 -17.65 0.37
N ALA A 24 12.67 -17.50 1.14
CA ALA A 24 13.84 -18.37 1.04
C ALA A 24 13.48 -19.84 1.36
N LYS A 25 12.63 -20.05 2.37
CA LYS A 25 12.11 -21.39 2.72
C LYS A 25 11.30 -22.00 1.58
N ILE A 26 10.38 -21.23 0.97
CA ILE A 26 9.57 -21.69 -0.15
C ILE A 26 10.47 -22.08 -1.33
N VAL A 27 11.42 -21.23 -1.71
CA VAL A 27 12.37 -21.47 -2.81
C VAL A 27 13.19 -22.73 -2.57
N ARG A 28 13.70 -22.92 -1.35
CA ARG A 28 14.47 -24.12 -0.99
C ARG A 28 13.62 -25.39 -1.11
N MET A 29 12.39 -25.39 -0.54
CA MET A 29 11.48 -26.54 -0.63
C MET A 29 11.11 -26.85 -2.07
N ARG A 30 10.81 -25.81 -2.86
CA ARG A 30 10.50 -25.96 -4.27
C ARG A 30 11.63 -26.61 -5.06
N LYS A 31 12.90 -26.20 -4.84
CA LYS A 31 14.07 -26.84 -5.48
C LYS A 31 14.15 -28.33 -5.14
N ALA A 32 13.98 -28.68 -3.86
CA ALA A 32 13.99 -30.07 -3.42
C ALA A 32 12.82 -30.89 -4.04
N ASP A 33 11.65 -30.31 -4.17
CA ASP A 33 10.51 -30.97 -4.82
C ASP A 33 10.74 -31.16 -6.33
N ILE A 34 11.33 -30.18 -7.01
CA ILE A 34 11.71 -30.29 -8.43
C ILE A 34 12.75 -31.39 -8.63
N GLU A 35 13.77 -31.48 -7.78
CA GLU A 35 14.77 -32.55 -7.82
C GLU A 35 14.15 -33.94 -7.63
N ARG A 36 13.15 -34.04 -6.77
CA ARG A 36 12.48 -35.31 -6.41
C ARG A 36 11.40 -35.73 -7.40
N LEU A 37 10.60 -34.76 -7.91
CA LEU A 37 9.36 -35.02 -8.66
C LEU A 37 9.44 -34.57 -10.13
N GLY A 38 10.48 -33.86 -10.52
CA GLY A 38 10.58 -33.16 -11.80
C GLY A 38 9.78 -31.84 -11.83
N LEU A 39 9.92 -31.10 -12.92
CA LEU A 39 9.32 -29.76 -13.08
C LEU A 39 7.77 -29.77 -13.17
N ASN A 40 7.19 -30.92 -13.49
CA ASN A 40 5.74 -31.16 -13.54
C ASN A 40 5.17 -31.68 -12.22
N PHE A 41 6.00 -31.85 -11.18
CA PHE A 41 5.61 -32.38 -9.86
C PHE A 41 4.90 -33.76 -9.91
N GLY A 42 5.29 -34.62 -10.86
CA GLY A 42 4.69 -35.93 -11.08
C GLY A 42 3.25 -35.89 -11.62
N ILE A 43 2.82 -34.73 -12.11
CA ILE A 43 1.49 -34.56 -12.72
C ILE A 43 1.62 -34.78 -14.23
N ASP A 44 0.70 -35.57 -14.78
CA ASP A 44 0.59 -35.73 -16.22
C ASP A 44 0.09 -34.43 -16.85
N ILE A 45 0.88 -33.86 -17.77
CA ILE A 45 0.60 -32.61 -18.46
C ILE A 45 0.47 -32.83 -19.95
N PRO A 46 -0.36 -32.04 -20.67
CA PRO A 46 -0.50 -32.17 -22.12
C PRO A 46 0.84 -32.03 -22.84
N GLU A 47 1.04 -32.83 -23.91
CA GLU A 47 2.23 -32.67 -24.77
C GLU A 47 2.27 -31.33 -25.51
N LYS A 48 1.08 -30.79 -25.85
CA LYS A 48 0.88 -29.52 -26.55
C LYS A 48 -0.22 -28.72 -25.89
N ARG A 49 -0.18 -27.38 -26.05
CA ARG A 49 -1.31 -26.52 -25.67
C ARG A 49 -2.57 -26.93 -26.43
N ARG A 50 -3.69 -27.10 -25.71
CA ARG A 50 -4.98 -27.57 -26.28
C ARG A 50 -6.04 -26.47 -26.32
N VAL A 51 -5.81 -25.36 -25.63
CA VAL A 51 -6.75 -24.27 -25.43
C VAL A 51 -6.29 -23.02 -26.19
N GLY A 52 -7.22 -22.17 -26.62
CA GLY A 52 -6.94 -20.89 -27.25
C GLY A 52 -6.19 -19.95 -26.32
N HIS A 53 -5.68 -18.84 -26.86
CA HIS A 53 -4.97 -17.80 -26.10
C HIS A 53 -5.89 -16.62 -25.82
N THR A 54 -5.74 -16.02 -24.63
CA THR A 54 -6.42 -14.78 -24.21
C THR A 54 -5.39 -13.83 -23.63
N GLU A 55 -5.45 -12.54 -23.98
CA GLU A 55 -4.57 -11.52 -23.41
C GLU A 55 -4.81 -11.42 -21.89
N PHE A 56 -3.74 -11.64 -21.09
CA PHE A 56 -3.84 -11.67 -19.63
C PHE A 56 -4.29 -10.33 -19.05
N LEU A 57 -3.67 -9.24 -19.46
CA LEU A 57 -4.10 -7.90 -19.08
C LEU A 57 -4.06 -6.97 -20.30
N GLY A 58 -5.26 -6.60 -20.77
CA GLY A 58 -5.46 -5.62 -21.82
C GLY A 58 -5.38 -4.18 -21.28
N ASN A 59 -6.48 -3.45 -21.38
CA ASN A 59 -6.53 -2.04 -20.95
C ASN A 59 -6.68 -1.88 -19.44
N ALA A 60 -7.62 -2.61 -18.84
CA ALA A 60 -7.84 -2.64 -17.39
C ALA A 60 -8.66 -3.87 -17.02
N GLY A 61 -8.50 -4.39 -15.80
CA GLY A 61 -9.33 -5.50 -15.31
C GLY A 61 -8.88 -6.08 -13.97
N ALA A 62 -9.78 -6.82 -13.35
CA ALA A 62 -9.50 -7.54 -12.11
C ALA A 62 -8.99 -8.97 -12.40
N ILE A 63 -7.97 -9.38 -11.67
CA ILE A 63 -7.40 -10.73 -11.66
C ILE A 63 -7.87 -11.38 -10.37
N LEU A 64 -8.70 -12.40 -10.44
CA LEU A 64 -9.25 -13.07 -9.27
C LEU A 64 -8.55 -14.41 -9.04
N GLU A 65 -8.17 -14.68 -7.77
CA GLU A 65 -7.26 -15.77 -7.45
C GLU A 65 -7.97 -16.99 -6.84
N VAL A 66 -7.74 -18.15 -7.43
CA VAL A 66 -8.11 -19.47 -6.90
C VAL A 66 -7.04 -19.89 -5.89
N LYS A 67 -7.40 -19.84 -4.59
CA LYS A 67 -6.47 -20.05 -3.48
C LYS A 67 -7.10 -20.79 -2.30
N ARG A 68 -6.53 -21.96 -1.93
CA ARG A 68 -6.98 -22.77 -0.78
C ARG A 68 -6.33 -22.37 0.54
N ALA A 69 -5.08 -21.93 0.50
CA ALA A 69 -4.31 -21.63 1.70
C ALA A 69 -3.28 -20.52 1.45
N SER A 70 -2.67 -20.00 2.52
CA SER A 70 -1.51 -19.12 2.44
C SER A 70 -0.61 -19.25 3.67
N PRO A 71 0.70 -18.94 3.58
CA PRO A 71 1.61 -19.01 4.72
C PRO A 71 1.18 -18.17 5.93
N SER A 72 0.50 -17.04 5.69
CA SER A 72 0.10 -16.09 6.74
C SER A 72 -1.22 -16.43 7.43
N LYS A 73 -2.11 -17.17 6.77
CA LYS A 73 -3.48 -17.44 7.26
C LYS A 73 -3.76 -18.94 7.46
N GLY A 74 -2.86 -19.82 6.98
CA GLY A 74 -3.17 -21.25 6.90
C GLY A 74 -4.26 -21.52 5.86
N ASP A 75 -5.20 -22.38 6.21
CA ASP A 75 -6.32 -22.74 5.34
C ASP A 75 -7.31 -21.56 5.21
N ILE A 76 -7.65 -21.22 3.97
CA ILE A 76 -8.60 -20.16 3.60
C ILE A 76 -9.92 -20.79 3.15
N ALA A 77 -9.85 -21.71 2.20
CA ALA A 77 -10.96 -22.47 1.65
C ALA A 77 -10.44 -23.87 1.24
N PRO A 78 -10.21 -24.80 2.20
CA PRO A 78 -9.54 -26.08 1.93
C PRO A 78 -10.28 -26.95 0.92
N ASP A 79 -11.61 -26.92 0.95
CA ASP A 79 -12.50 -27.73 0.09
C ASP A 79 -12.90 -26.99 -1.20
N LEU A 80 -12.18 -25.92 -1.57
CA LEU A 80 -12.47 -25.10 -2.73
C LEU A 80 -12.43 -25.93 -4.03
N ASP A 81 -13.54 -25.87 -4.79
CA ASP A 81 -13.58 -26.31 -6.17
C ASP A 81 -13.02 -25.23 -7.10
N PRO A 82 -11.87 -25.46 -7.76
CA PRO A 82 -11.25 -24.46 -8.62
C PRO A 82 -12.09 -24.13 -9.85
N VAL A 83 -12.85 -25.09 -10.39
CA VAL A 83 -13.69 -24.90 -11.58
C VAL A 83 -14.93 -24.10 -11.22
N GLY A 84 -15.62 -24.44 -10.12
CA GLY A 84 -16.79 -23.69 -9.64
C GLY A 84 -16.45 -22.25 -9.30
N LEU A 85 -15.32 -22.02 -8.61
CA LEU A 85 -14.89 -20.67 -8.28
C LEU A 85 -14.48 -19.86 -9.53
N ALA A 86 -13.74 -20.46 -10.47
CA ALA A 86 -13.35 -19.82 -11.72
C ALA A 86 -14.58 -19.51 -12.60
N THR A 87 -15.65 -20.32 -12.53
CA THR A 87 -16.93 -20.04 -13.19
C THR A 87 -17.54 -18.75 -12.62
N THR A 88 -17.62 -18.64 -11.29
CA THR A 88 -18.11 -17.42 -10.61
C THR A 88 -17.29 -16.18 -11.01
N TYR A 89 -15.97 -16.31 -11.12
CA TYR A 89 -15.10 -15.21 -11.55
C TYR A 89 -15.34 -14.80 -13.01
N ALA A 90 -15.54 -15.75 -13.90
CA ALA A 90 -15.89 -15.46 -15.28
C ALA A 90 -17.29 -14.82 -15.43
N GLU A 91 -18.25 -15.24 -14.61
CA GLU A 91 -19.58 -14.61 -14.55
C GLU A 91 -19.55 -13.19 -13.96
N ALA A 92 -18.57 -12.90 -13.09
CA ALA A 92 -18.28 -11.56 -12.61
C ALA A 92 -17.52 -10.70 -13.63
N HIS A 93 -17.23 -11.21 -14.82
CA HIS A 93 -16.43 -10.56 -15.88
C HIS A 93 -14.98 -10.22 -15.46
N ALA A 94 -14.36 -11.04 -14.60
CA ALA A 94 -12.93 -10.88 -14.30
C ALA A 94 -12.10 -10.96 -15.60
N GLN A 95 -11.05 -10.13 -15.69
CA GLN A 95 -10.12 -10.14 -16.84
C GLN A 95 -9.32 -11.44 -16.88
N ALA A 96 -8.87 -11.91 -15.71
CA ALA A 96 -8.09 -13.13 -15.60
C ALA A 96 -8.40 -13.90 -14.31
N VAL A 97 -8.13 -15.20 -14.35
CA VAL A 97 -8.10 -16.08 -13.18
C VAL A 97 -6.66 -16.44 -12.86
N SER A 98 -6.21 -16.10 -11.67
CA SER A 98 -4.92 -16.48 -11.12
C SER A 98 -5.05 -17.83 -10.43
N VAL A 99 -4.29 -18.84 -10.87
CA VAL A 99 -4.34 -20.19 -10.30
C VAL A 99 -3.03 -20.50 -9.60
N LEU A 100 -3.09 -20.67 -8.27
CA LEU A 100 -1.94 -21.11 -7.49
C LEU A 100 -1.61 -22.57 -7.81
N THR A 101 -0.33 -22.84 -8.13
CA THR A 101 0.15 -24.20 -8.43
C THR A 101 1.20 -24.69 -7.42
N GLU A 102 1.58 -23.90 -6.44
CA GLU A 102 2.46 -24.27 -5.33
C GLU A 102 1.71 -25.17 -4.32
N GLY A 103 2.24 -26.35 -4.04
CA GLY A 103 1.54 -27.40 -3.28
C GLY A 103 1.71 -27.33 -1.76
N ASN A 104 2.88 -26.90 -1.25
CA ASN A 104 3.21 -27.01 0.17
C ASN A 104 2.50 -25.97 1.04
N PHE A 105 2.47 -24.72 0.60
CA PHE A 105 1.97 -23.60 1.39
C PHE A 105 0.62 -23.09 0.90
N PHE A 106 0.33 -23.22 -0.40
CA PHE A 106 -0.89 -22.69 -0.99
C PHE A 106 -1.88 -23.78 -1.37
N LYS A 107 -1.49 -25.06 -1.28
CA LYS A 107 -2.29 -26.25 -1.62
C LYS A 107 -2.83 -26.21 -3.05
N GLY A 108 -2.03 -25.64 -3.96
CA GLY A 108 -2.33 -25.56 -5.39
C GLY A 108 -1.77 -26.73 -6.18
N SER A 109 -2.11 -26.82 -7.48
CA SER A 109 -1.68 -27.89 -8.34
C SER A 109 -1.71 -27.48 -9.82
N LEU A 110 -0.83 -28.07 -10.65
CA LEU A 110 -0.95 -27.98 -12.11
C LEU A 110 -2.26 -28.61 -12.64
N ARG A 111 -2.88 -29.54 -11.90
CA ARG A 111 -4.20 -30.07 -12.25
C ARG A 111 -5.28 -29.00 -12.16
N ASP A 112 -5.22 -28.12 -11.15
CA ASP A 112 -6.15 -27.00 -11.02
C ASP A 112 -5.99 -26.02 -12.20
N LEU A 113 -4.73 -25.74 -12.58
CA LEU A 113 -4.43 -24.89 -13.74
C LEU A 113 -5.03 -25.44 -15.03
N ILE A 114 -4.83 -26.75 -15.31
CA ILE A 114 -5.37 -27.42 -16.49
C ILE A 114 -6.91 -27.36 -16.47
N ALA A 115 -7.53 -27.69 -15.33
CA ALA A 115 -8.99 -27.72 -15.21
C ALA A 115 -9.62 -26.33 -15.43
N VAL A 116 -8.99 -25.26 -14.91
CA VAL A 116 -9.44 -23.88 -15.13
C VAL A 116 -9.24 -23.46 -16.59
N ALA A 117 -8.12 -23.85 -17.22
CA ALA A 117 -7.86 -23.54 -18.63
C ALA A 117 -8.87 -24.25 -19.56
N ASP A 118 -9.17 -25.52 -19.29
CA ASP A 118 -10.18 -26.31 -20.03
C ASP A 118 -11.60 -25.69 -19.85
N LEU A 119 -11.94 -25.21 -18.65
CA LEU A 119 -13.18 -24.45 -18.41
C LEU A 119 -13.23 -23.19 -19.27
N MET A 120 -12.17 -22.39 -19.30
CA MET A 120 -12.15 -21.14 -20.08
C MET A 120 -12.27 -21.41 -21.59
N GLU A 121 -11.67 -22.51 -22.08
CA GLU A 121 -11.85 -22.94 -23.46
C GLU A 121 -13.30 -23.34 -23.75
N SER A 122 -13.94 -24.14 -22.87
CA SER A 122 -15.35 -24.51 -23.01
C SER A 122 -16.27 -23.29 -23.05
N ARG A 123 -16.03 -22.31 -22.17
CA ARG A 123 -16.80 -21.03 -22.17
C ARG A 123 -16.62 -20.26 -23.47
N ARG A 124 -15.39 -20.20 -24.00
CA ARG A 124 -15.07 -19.53 -25.27
C ARG A 124 -15.82 -20.17 -26.44
N GLN A 125 -15.83 -21.50 -26.50
CA GLN A 125 -16.56 -22.27 -27.52
C GLN A 125 -18.07 -22.06 -27.44
N GLN A 126 -18.60 -21.77 -26.26
CA GLN A 126 -20.02 -21.42 -26.05
C GLN A 126 -20.34 -19.94 -26.29
N GLY A 127 -19.36 -19.12 -26.66
CA GLY A 127 -19.54 -17.67 -26.84
C GLY A 127 -19.74 -16.90 -25.52
N LEU A 128 -19.39 -17.51 -24.37
CA LEU A 128 -19.44 -16.88 -23.04
C LEU A 128 -18.13 -16.16 -22.74
N HIS A 129 -18.19 -15.22 -21.81
CA HIS A 129 -16.98 -14.57 -21.32
C HIS A 129 -16.00 -15.60 -20.76
N ALA A 130 -14.74 -15.56 -21.23
CA ALA A 130 -13.66 -16.43 -20.84
C ALA A 130 -12.47 -15.58 -20.37
N CYS A 131 -12.07 -15.79 -19.11
CA CYS A 131 -10.92 -15.11 -18.52
C CYS A 131 -9.61 -15.64 -19.10
N ALA A 132 -8.56 -14.83 -19.11
CA ALA A 132 -7.21 -15.33 -19.24
C ALA A 132 -6.78 -16.11 -17.99
N VAL A 133 -5.79 -16.99 -18.11
CA VAL A 133 -5.33 -17.84 -17.02
C VAL A 133 -3.87 -17.54 -16.67
N LEU A 134 -3.61 -17.15 -15.42
CA LEU A 134 -2.28 -16.94 -14.86
C LEU A 134 -1.83 -18.15 -14.06
N ARG A 135 -0.67 -18.73 -14.40
CA ARG A 135 0.04 -19.63 -13.49
C ARG A 135 0.74 -18.82 -12.41
N LYS A 136 0.25 -18.88 -11.17
CA LYS A 136 0.85 -18.21 -10.02
C LYS A 136 1.63 -19.20 -9.17
N ASP A 137 2.97 -19.07 -9.21
CA ASP A 137 3.90 -20.00 -8.58
C ASP A 137 5.28 -19.33 -8.42
N PHE A 138 6.21 -19.97 -7.71
CA PHE A 138 7.60 -19.52 -7.51
C PHE A 138 8.49 -20.12 -8.60
N LEU A 139 8.35 -19.69 -9.84
CA LEU A 139 9.07 -20.24 -11.00
C LEU A 139 10.56 -19.88 -10.93
N LEU A 140 11.43 -20.88 -11.17
CA LEU A 140 12.88 -20.75 -11.07
C LEU A 140 13.62 -21.08 -12.38
N TYR A 141 12.99 -21.82 -13.29
CA TYR A 141 13.60 -22.37 -14.50
C TYR A 141 12.78 -22.05 -15.75
N GLU A 142 13.47 -21.86 -16.88
CA GLU A 142 12.85 -21.52 -18.16
C GLU A 142 11.84 -22.60 -18.60
N ASP A 143 12.17 -23.88 -18.43
CA ASP A 143 11.31 -25.01 -18.85
C ASP A 143 9.94 -25.01 -18.14
N GLU A 144 9.82 -24.35 -16.98
CA GLU A 144 8.54 -24.18 -16.29
C GLU A 144 7.57 -23.28 -17.05
N ILE A 145 8.09 -22.40 -17.94
CA ILE A 145 7.28 -21.57 -18.85
C ILE A 145 6.62 -22.45 -19.91
N ASP A 146 7.37 -23.42 -20.48
CA ASP A 146 6.81 -24.39 -21.43
C ASP A 146 5.73 -25.26 -20.79
N ILE A 147 5.94 -25.69 -19.55
CA ILE A 147 4.94 -26.42 -18.78
C ILE A 147 3.68 -25.57 -18.59
N ALA A 148 3.81 -24.30 -18.17
CA ALA A 148 2.70 -23.40 -18.02
C ALA A 148 1.91 -23.21 -19.33
N TYR A 149 2.59 -23.01 -20.43
CA TYR A 149 2.00 -22.88 -21.76
C TYR A 149 1.21 -24.13 -22.16
N ARG A 150 1.80 -25.31 -21.99
CA ARG A 150 1.16 -26.60 -22.29
C ARG A 150 -0.06 -26.86 -21.41
N CYS A 151 -0.02 -26.44 -20.14
CA CYS A 151 -1.15 -26.49 -19.21
C CYS A 151 -2.26 -25.45 -19.51
N GLY A 152 -2.05 -24.55 -20.48
CA GLY A 152 -3.06 -23.61 -20.92
C GLY A 152 -2.97 -22.21 -20.27
N ALA A 153 -1.89 -21.89 -19.55
CA ALA A 153 -1.70 -20.56 -19.00
C ALA A 153 -1.46 -19.52 -20.12
N ASP A 154 -2.04 -18.35 -19.98
CA ASP A 154 -1.86 -17.16 -20.84
C ASP A 154 -0.78 -16.23 -20.30
N ALA A 155 -0.49 -16.35 -19.00
CA ALA A 155 0.58 -15.61 -18.33
C ALA A 155 1.24 -16.44 -17.23
N VAL A 156 2.45 -16.03 -16.85
CA VAL A 156 3.22 -16.62 -15.76
C VAL A 156 3.71 -15.55 -14.80
N LEU A 157 3.72 -15.87 -13.49
CA LEU A 157 4.32 -15.02 -12.47
C LEU A 157 5.84 -15.20 -12.48
N LEU A 158 6.56 -14.09 -12.55
CA LEU A 158 8.01 -14.00 -12.37
C LEU A 158 8.32 -13.07 -11.19
N ILE A 159 8.79 -13.63 -10.08
CA ILE A 159 9.10 -12.84 -8.88
C ILE A 159 10.52 -12.31 -8.99
N ALA A 160 10.69 -11.01 -9.18
CA ALA A 160 12.00 -10.38 -9.39
C ALA A 160 12.97 -10.64 -8.24
N ARG A 161 12.48 -10.73 -7.00
CA ARG A 161 13.29 -10.95 -5.80
C ARG A 161 14.00 -12.31 -5.76
N ILE A 162 13.44 -13.36 -6.38
CA ILE A 162 14.03 -14.72 -6.35
C ILE A 162 14.80 -15.10 -7.60
N LEU A 163 14.75 -14.27 -8.64
CA LEU A 163 15.43 -14.47 -9.92
C LEU A 163 16.59 -13.47 -10.06
N ASP A 164 17.72 -13.90 -10.60
CA ASP A 164 18.74 -12.98 -11.05
C ASP A 164 18.36 -12.32 -12.40
N ASP A 165 19.15 -11.32 -12.83
CA ASP A 165 18.86 -10.56 -14.04
C ASP A 165 18.80 -11.47 -15.30
N ALA A 166 19.73 -12.42 -15.43
CA ALA A 166 19.83 -13.29 -16.58
C ALA A 166 18.66 -14.29 -16.64
N GLN A 167 18.28 -14.87 -15.49
CA GLN A 167 17.14 -15.76 -15.36
C GLN A 167 15.83 -15.02 -15.70
N LEU A 168 15.60 -13.84 -15.10
CA LEU A 168 14.40 -13.04 -15.34
C LEU A 168 14.24 -12.68 -16.82
N VAL A 169 15.33 -12.22 -17.48
CA VAL A 169 15.33 -11.91 -18.91
C VAL A 169 15.06 -13.16 -19.76
N LYS A 170 15.71 -14.28 -19.44
CA LYS A 170 15.56 -15.54 -20.18
C LYS A 170 14.11 -16.05 -20.11
N MET A 171 13.53 -16.09 -18.92
CA MET A 171 12.16 -16.56 -18.70
C MET A 171 11.12 -15.63 -19.34
N ALA A 172 11.32 -14.31 -19.26
CA ALA A 172 10.43 -13.33 -19.91
C ALA A 172 10.49 -13.44 -21.45
N LYS A 173 11.68 -13.63 -22.04
CA LYS A 173 11.83 -13.90 -23.49
C LYS A 173 11.18 -15.22 -23.89
N ARG A 174 11.26 -16.25 -23.03
CA ARG A 174 10.57 -17.51 -23.30
C ARG A 174 9.06 -17.33 -23.30
N ALA A 175 8.51 -16.61 -22.32
CA ALA A 175 7.09 -16.28 -22.30
C ALA A 175 6.68 -15.51 -23.57
N GLN A 176 7.44 -14.48 -23.96
CA GLN A 176 7.23 -13.73 -25.20
C GLN A 176 7.21 -14.64 -26.44
N SER A 177 8.15 -15.58 -26.56
CA SER A 177 8.22 -16.49 -27.73
C SER A 177 7.02 -17.45 -27.83
N LEU A 178 6.27 -17.61 -26.77
CA LEU A 178 5.04 -18.41 -26.68
C LEU A 178 3.77 -17.56 -26.70
N ASP A 179 3.88 -16.26 -26.98
CA ASP A 179 2.80 -15.28 -26.96
C ASP A 179 2.13 -15.14 -25.58
N MET A 180 2.85 -15.47 -24.50
CA MET A 180 2.40 -15.33 -23.12
C MET A 180 2.85 -13.98 -22.54
N GLN A 181 2.07 -13.45 -21.60
CA GLN A 181 2.51 -12.31 -20.82
C GLN A 181 3.30 -12.74 -19.58
N ALA A 182 4.38 -12.00 -19.27
CA ALA A 182 5.17 -12.16 -18.06
C ALA A 182 4.69 -11.16 -17.01
N PHE A 183 4.06 -11.68 -15.96
CA PHE A 183 3.64 -10.90 -14.80
C PHE A 183 4.80 -10.80 -13.82
N VAL A 184 5.52 -9.67 -13.85
CA VAL A 184 6.74 -9.44 -13.06
C VAL A 184 6.38 -8.77 -11.75
N GLU A 185 6.45 -9.53 -10.65
CA GLU A 185 6.20 -9.02 -9.29
C GLU A 185 7.43 -8.30 -8.75
N VAL A 186 7.24 -7.05 -8.31
CA VAL A 186 8.27 -6.16 -7.75
C VAL A 186 7.81 -5.54 -6.45
N ARG A 187 8.74 -5.22 -5.55
CA ARG A 187 8.45 -4.54 -4.29
C ARG A 187 9.58 -3.62 -3.82
N GLU A 188 10.83 -4.08 -3.91
CA GLU A 188 12.00 -3.38 -3.40
C GLU A 188 12.77 -2.68 -4.52
N GLN A 189 13.70 -1.81 -4.15
CA GLN A 189 14.42 -0.99 -5.13
C GLN A 189 15.18 -1.82 -6.18
N ASP A 190 15.78 -2.95 -5.79
CA ASP A 190 16.47 -3.84 -6.74
C ASP A 190 15.50 -4.51 -7.71
N ASP A 191 14.29 -4.83 -7.28
CA ASP A 191 13.27 -5.42 -8.15
C ASP A 191 12.89 -4.45 -9.30
N PHE A 192 12.79 -3.13 -9.00
CA PHE A 192 12.52 -2.11 -10.03
C PHE A 192 13.70 -1.96 -11.01
N ARG A 193 14.95 -2.12 -10.55
CA ARG A 193 16.12 -2.19 -11.42
C ARG A 193 16.02 -3.39 -12.36
N LYS A 194 15.69 -4.57 -11.83
CA LYS A 194 15.51 -5.81 -12.62
C LYS A 194 14.35 -5.67 -13.61
N LEU A 195 13.24 -5.06 -13.23
CA LEU A 195 12.13 -4.75 -14.14
C LEU A 195 12.61 -3.88 -15.31
N SER A 196 13.44 -2.88 -15.05
CA SER A 196 14.03 -2.04 -16.11
C SER A 196 14.94 -2.83 -17.02
N VAL A 197 15.75 -3.75 -16.48
CA VAL A 197 16.64 -4.62 -17.25
C VAL A 197 15.83 -5.53 -18.19
N VAL A 198 14.80 -6.22 -17.69
CA VAL A 198 13.98 -7.11 -18.51
C VAL A 198 13.18 -6.34 -19.56
N THR A 199 12.63 -5.18 -19.22
CA THR A 199 11.91 -4.32 -20.17
C THR A 199 12.82 -3.87 -21.30
N SER A 200 14.05 -3.45 -20.99
CA SER A 200 15.05 -3.07 -22.00
C SER A 200 15.46 -4.24 -22.89
N ALA A 201 15.60 -5.45 -22.32
CA ALA A 201 16.00 -6.66 -23.05
C ALA A 201 14.93 -7.17 -24.02
N LEU A 202 13.64 -6.87 -23.78
CA LEU A 202 12.52 -7.19 -24.68
C LEU A 202 12.26 -6.09 -25.73
N GLY A 203 12.82 -4.90 -25.55
CA GLY A 203 12.70 -3.80 -26.51
C GLY A 203 11.27 -3.34 -26.75
N ALA A 204 10.89 -3.16 -28.04
CA ALA A 204 9.56 -2.64 -28.40
C ALA A 204 8.39 -3.54 -27.97
N ASP A 205 8.61 -4.83 -27.82
CA ASP A 205 7.57 -5.79 -27.44
C ASP A 205 7.33 -5.85 -25.93
N ALA A 206 8.16 -5.17 -25.13
CA ALA A 206 8.01 -5.15 -23.68
C ALA A 206 6.60 -4.68 -23.23
N ALA A 207 6.03 -3.69 -23.91
CA ALA A 207 4.71 -3.16 -23.59
C ALA A 207 3.55 -4.17 -23.77
N LYS A 208 3.75 -5.17 -24.65
CA LYS A 208 2.80 -6.26 -24.85
C LYS A 208 3.04 -7.41 -23.87
N THR A 209 4.30 -7.72 -23.62
CA THR A 209 4.71 -8.91 -22.87
C THR A 209 4.75 -8.67 -21.37
N ILE A 210 5.20 -7.50 -20.89
CA ILE A 210 5.40 -7.24 -19.47
C ILE A 210 4.16 -6.60 -18.84
N VAL A 211 3.69 -7.23 -17.77
CA VAL A 211 2.74 -6.68 -16.80
C VAL A 211 3.48 -6.59 -15.47
N ALA A 212 3.60 -5.42 -14.88
CA ALA A 212 4.27 -5.26 -13.59
C ALA A 212 3.28 -5.45 -12.43
N GLY A 213 3.62 -6.27 -11.44
CA GLY A 213 2.85 -6.42 -10.21
C GLY A 213 3.54 -5.75 -9.03
N VAL A 214 2.80 -5.06 -8.17
CA VAL A 214 3.33 -4.54 -6.91
C VAL A 214 2.57 -5.13 -5.74
N ASN A 215 3.29 -5.90 -4.93
CA ASN A 215 2.72 -6.52 -3.76
C ASN A 215 2.72 -5.54 -2.57
N SER A 216 1.52 -5.13 -2.11
CA SER A 216 1.36 -4.31 -0.91
C SER A 216 1.74 -5.08 0.37
N ARG A 217 1.72 -6.42 0.32
CA ARG A 217 2.09 -7.29 1.43
C ARG A 217 3.60 -7.53 1.44
N ASP A 218 4.23 -7.32 2.57
CA ASP A 218 5.59 -7.76 2.83
C ASP A 218 5.60 -9.28 3.06
N LEU A 219 6.39 -10.00 2.26
CA LEU A 219 6.44 -11.45 2.36
C LEU A 219 7.22 -11.95 3.60
N ALA A 220 8.05 -11.11 4.21
CA ALA A 220 8.79 -11.47 5.42
C ALA A 220 7.96 -11.25 6.69
N THR A 221 7.22 -10.14 6.77
CA THR A 221 6.44 -9.75 7.96
C THR A 221 4.94 -10.00 7.82
N PHE A 222 4.46 -10.27 6.61
CA PHE A 222 3.04 -10.35 6.22
C PHE A 222 2.24 -9.07 6.45
N HIS A 223 2.89 -7.97 6.82
CA HIS A 223 2.24 -6.67 6.95
C HIS A 223 1.83 -6.15 5.57
N THR A 224 0.60 -5.65 5.46
CA THR A 224 0.06 -5.07 4.23
C THR A 224 -0.01 -3.56 4.37
N ASP A 225 0.58 -2.84 3.42
CA ASP A 225 0.57 -1.38 3.38
C ASP A 225 0.16 -0.87 1.99
N PRO A 226 -1.07 -0.31 1.84
CA PRO A 226 -1.58 0.16 0.54
C PRO A 226 -0.81 1.37 -0.02
N LEU A 227 0.03 2.03 0.79
CA LEU A 227 0.88 3.11 0.31
C LEU A 227 2.18 2.61 -0.37
N VAL A 228 2.55 1.34 -0.24
CA VAL A 228 3.71 0.79 -0.96
C VAL A 228 3.47 0.84 -2.47
N PRO A 229 2.39 0.26 -3.04
CA PRO A 229 2.10 0.40 -4.46
C PRO A 229 1.94 1.86 -4.89
N ALA A 230 1.29 2.71 -4.07
CA ALA A 230 1.14 4.13 -4.37
C ALA A 230 2.49 4.85 -4.55
N SER A 231 3.50 4.53 -3.71
CA SER A 231 4.82 5.16 -3.73
C SER A 231 5.66 4.86 -4.97
N VAL A 232 5.30 3.82 -5.71
CA VAL A 232 6.09 3.33 -6.85
C VAL A 232 5.33 3.36 -8.17
N ARG A 233 4.03 3.68 -8.16
CA ARG A 233 3.19 3.65 -9.37
C ARG A 233 3.78 4.46 -10.53
N SER A 234 4.38 5.62 -10.25
CA SER A 234 5.03 6.47 -11.26
C SER A 234 6.27 5.83 -11.92
N LYS A 235 6.86 4.79 -11.30
CA LYS A 235 8.04 4.06 -11.80
C LYS A 235 7.67 2.81 -12.61
N LEU A 236 6.39 2.48 -12.70
CA LEU A 236 5.91 1.27 -13.35
C LEU A 236 5.48 1.55 -14.80
N PRO A 237 5.49 0.53 -15.67
CA PRO A 237 4.89 0.62 -16.99
C PRO A 237 3.38 0.89 -16.92
N ALA A 238 2.76 1.15 -18.09
CA ALA A 238 1.33 1.42 -18.18
C ALA A 238 0.51 0.25 -17.62
N LYS A 239 0.82 -0.99 -18.02
CA LYS A 239 0.20 -2.21 -17.49
C LYS A 239 0.80 -2.55 -16.12
N ALA A 240 0.11 -2.15 -15.06
CA ALA A 240 0.53 -2.37 -13.68
C ALA A 240 -0.63 -2.85 -12.82
N VAL A 241 -0.36 -3.84 -11.96
CA VAL A 241 -1.31 -4.53 -11.08
C VAL A 241 -1.00 -4.20 -9.63
N PHE A 242 -2.01 -3.83 -8.88
CA PHE A 242 -1.96 -3.69 -7.43
C PHE A 242 -2.29 -5.04 -6.79
N GLU A 243 -1.36 -5.62 -6.03
CA GLU A 243 -1.51 -6.93 -5.40
C GLU A 243 -1.65 -6.82 -3.89
N SER A 244 -2.46 -7.69 -3.33
CA SER A 244 -2.76 -7.82 -1.89
C SER A 244 -3.48 -6.61 -1.28
N GLY A 245 -4.19 -6.86 -0.16
CA GLY A 245 -4.85 -5.80 0.61
C GLY A 245 -6.14 -5.26 0.00
N ILE A 246 -6.68 -5.90 -1.02
CA ILE A 246 -8.01 -5.60 -1.57
C ILE A 246 -9.02 -6.51 -0.89
N HIS A 247 -9.88 -5.94 -0.05
CA HIS A 247 -10.89 -6.66 0.74
C HIS A 247 -12.29 -6.19 0.45
N THR A 248 -12.45 -4.98 -0.09
CA THR A 248 -13.72 -4.32 -0.37
C THR A 248 -13.74 -3.68 -1.76
N PRO A 249 -14.91 -3.35 -2.32
CA PRO A 249 -15.01 -2.54 -3.53
C PRO A 249 -14.29 -1.18 -3.42
N ALA A 250 -14.27 -0.58 -2.23
CA ALA A 250 -13.58 0.69 -1.99
C ALA A 250 -12.05 0.58 -2.09
N ASP A 251 -11.46 -0.57 -1.72
CA ASP A 251 -10.04 -0.82 -1.93
C ASP A 251 -9.72 -0.95 -3.44
N ALA A 252 -10.64 -1.56 -4.19
CA ALA A 252 -10.50 -1.67 -5.66
C ALA A 252 -10.56 -0.30 -6.33
N ASP A 253 -11.51 0.56 -5.95
CA ASP A 253 -11.58 1.95 -6.40
C ASP A 253 -10.33 2.75 -6.00
N TYR A 254 -9.83 2.58 -4.78
CA TYR A 254 -8.56 3.19 -4.35
C TYR A 254 -7.41 2.80 -5.27
N ALA A 255 -7.22 1.51 -5.56
CA ALA A 255 -6.17 1.06 -6.47
C ALA A 255 -6.33 1.67 -7.88
N ARG A 256 -7.56 1.77 -8.37
CA ARG A 256 -7.87 2.41 -9.65
C ARG A 256 -7.58 3.90 -9.64
N SER A 257 -7.91 4.60 -8.54
CA SER A 257 -7.64 6.02 -8.36
C SER A 257 -6.14 6.37 -8.42
N LEU A 258 -5.27 5.44 -8.03
CA LEU A 258 -3.82 5.55 -8.16
C LEU A 258 -3.32 5.38 -9.60
N GLY A 259 -4.18 4.99 -10.55
CA GLY A 259 -3.84 4.76 -11.96
C GLY A 259 -3.33 3.35 -12.24
N PHE A 260 -3.58 2.35 -11.38
CA PHE A 260 -3.33 0.96 -11.72
C PHE A 260 -4.31 0.49 -12.80
N THR A 261 -3.83 -0.35 -13.71
CA THR A 261 -4.63 -0.96 -14.77
C THR A 261 -5.11 -2.35 -14.41
N GLY A 262 -4.60 -2.92 -13.33
CA GLY A 262 -5.05 -4.21 -12.79
C GLY A 262 -5.06 -4.24 -11.27
N ILE A 263 -5.89 -5.12 -10.72
CA ILE A 263 -5.86 -5.54 -9.33
C ILE A 263 -5.78 -7.07 -9.25
N LEU A 264 -5.09 -7.61 -8.24
CA LEU A 264 -5.11 -9.04 -7.95
C LEU A 264 -5.74 -9.27 -6.58
N VAL A 265 -6.86 -10.01 -6.56
CA VAL A 265 -7.68 -10.24 -5.37
C VAL A 265 -7.82 -11.74 -5.12
N GLY A 266 -7.41 -12.19 -3.93
CA GLY A 266 -7.45 -13.61 -3.58
C GLY A 266 -8.34 -13.88 -2.37
N GLU A 267 -7.86 -13.59 -1.15
CA GLU A 267 -8.50 -14.03 0.09
C GLU A 267 -9.97 -13.61 0.21
N ALA A 268 -10.29 -12.36 -0.11
CA ALA A 268 -11.64 -11.83 0.04
C ALA A 268 -12.65 -12.56 -0.84
N VAL A 269 -12.33 -12.75 -2.12
CA VAL A 269 -13.22 -13.39 -3.10
C VAL A 269 -13.24 -14.92 -2.98
N ALA A 270 -12.18 -15.55 -2.47
CA ALA A 270 -12.19 -16.97 -2.17
C ALA A 270 -13.09 -17.33 -0.97
N LYS A 271 -13.14 -16.43 0.05
CA LYS A 271 -14.04 -16.58 1.21
C LYS A 271 -15.48 -16.15 0.93
N ASN A 272 -15.68 -15.17 0.07
CA ASN A 272 -16.98 -14.64 -0.30
C ASN A 272 -17.07 -14.46 -1.83
N PRO A 273 -17.32 -15.52 -2.60
CA PRO A 273 -17.34 -15.47 -4.06
C PRO A 273 -18.29 -14.40 -4.66
N PRO A 274 -19.48 -14.11 -4.09
CA PRO A 274 -20.35 -13.03 -4.59
C PRO A 274 -19.69 -11.65 -4.61
N LEU A 275 -18.72 -11.37 -3.73
CA LEU A 275 -17.95 -10.13 -3.70
C LEU A 275 -17.17 -9.88 -5.01
N ALA A 276 -16.87 -10.92 -5.79
CA ALA A 276 -16.14 -10.82 -7.06
C ALA A 276 -16.74 -9.77 -7.99
N LYS A 277 -18.07 -9.81 -8.19
CA LYS A 277 -18.77 -8.88 -9.07
C LYS A 277 -18.69 -7.43 -8.60
N GLU A 278 -18.82 -7.20 -7.29
CA GLU A 278 -18.75 -5.86 -6.71
C GLU A 278 -17.35 -5.25 -6.87
N VAL A 279 -16.31 -6.05 -6.61
CA VAL A 279 -14.90 -5.63 -6.74
C VAL A 279 -14.52 -5.36 -8.19
N VAL A 280 -14.95 -6.23 -9.14
CA VAL A 280 -14.73 -6.01 -10.58
C VAL A 280 -15.39 -4.72 -11.02
N ASN A 281 -16.67 -4.52 -10.71
CA ASN A 281 -17.42 -3.34 -11.09
C ASN A 281 -16.81 -2.04 -10.52
N ALA A 282 -16.41 -2.05 -9.24
CA ALA A 282 -15.80 -0.89 -8.60
C ALA A 282 -14.46 -0.52 -9.26
N PHE A 283 -13.63 -1.50 -9.60
CA PHE A 283 -12.38 -1.26 -10.29
C PHE A 283 -12.57 -0.73 -11.71
N GLU A 284 -13.47 -1.34 -12.49
CA GLU A 284 -13.68 -0.98 -13.91
C GLU A 284 -14.38 0.36 -14.07
N SER A 285 -15.31 0.71 -13.19
CA SER A 285 -16.00 2.00 -13.21
C SER A 285 -15.15 3.16 -12.71
N GLY A 286 -14.08 2.88 -11.96
CA GLY A 286 -13.17 3.88 -11.42
C GLY A 286 -12.22 4.47 -12.47
N SER A 287 -11.50 5.52 -12.08
CA SER A 287 -10.45 6.16 -12.89
C SER A 287 -9.39 6.81 -12.01
N GLU A 288 -8.21 7.10 -12.59
CA GLU A 288 -7.24 7.95 -11.92
C GLU A 288 -7.84 9.32 -11.62
N ASN A 289 -7.75 9.76 -10.37
CA ASN A 289 -8.38 10.98 -9.90
C ASN A 289 -7.51 11.77 -8.91
N ALA A 290 -8.03 12.87 -8.36
CA ALA A 290 -7.31 13.74 -7.44
C ALA A 290 -6.93 13.04 -6.14
N ARG A 291 -7.79 12.12 -5.61
CA ARG A 291 -7.51 11.30 -4.41
C ARG A 291 -6.27 10.43 -4.62
N GLY A 292 -6.22 9.70 -5.72
CA GLY A 292 -5.07 8.87 -6.05
C GLY A 292 -3.79 9.69 -6.27
N LYS A 293 -3.89 10.86 -6.91
CA LYS A 293 -2.74 11.78 -7.09
C LYS A 293 -2.18 12.26 -5.75
N PHE A 294 -3.03 12.62 -4.80
CA PHE A 294 -2.60 13.00 -3.44
C PHE A 294 -1.88 11.84 -2.73
N TRP A 295 -2.48 10.65 -2.73
CA TRP A 295 -1.89 9.49 -2.06
C TRP A 295 -0.57 9.05 -2.70
N LYS A 296 -0.41 9.16 -4.02
CA LYS A 296 0.89 8.95 -4.69
C LYS A 296 1.94 9.94 -4.18
N LYS A 297 1.64 11.24 -4.21
CA LYS A 297 2.57 12.28 -3.71
C LYS A 297 2.97 12.05 -2.25
N PHE A 298 2.00 11.72 -1.39
CA PHE A 298 2.27 11.44 0.01
C PHE A 298 3.15 10.20 0.17
N ALA A 299 2.82 9.11 -0.49
CA ALA A 299 3.55 7.85 -0.42
C ALA A 299 4.99 7.98 -0.97
N GLU A 300 5.19 8.68 -2.08
CA GLU A 300 6.51 8.99 -2.65
C GLU A 300 7.38 9.80 -1.67
N ARG A 301 6.80 10.82 -1.04
CA ARG A 301 7.49 11.63 -0.02
C ARG A 301 7.88 10.79 1.19
N ARG A 302 6.97 9.94 1.68
CA ARG A 302 7.25 9.00 2.76
C ARG A 302 8.40 8.06 2.40
N ALA A 303 8.38 7.46 1.22
CA ALA A 303 9.42 6.55 0.75
C ALA A 303 10.77 7.24 0.62
N LEU A 304 10.82 8.47 0.09
CA LEU A 304 12.04 9.27 0.01
C LEU A 304 12.63 9.54 1.40
N ARG A 305 11.79 9.88 2.38
CA ARG A 305 12.23 10.06 3.76
C ARG A 305 12.84 8.80 4.35
N GLN A 306 12.24 7.66 4.11
CA GLN A 306 12.76 6.36 4.56
C GLN A 306 14.11 6.02 3.90
N ALA A 307 14.25 6.25 2.60
CA ALA A 307 15.50 6.01 1.87
C ALA A 307 16.66 6.92 2.35
N LEU A 308 16.41 8.21 2.57
CA LEU A 308 17.42 9.14 3.10
C LEU A 308 17.93 8.73 4.49
N ARG A 309 17.08 8.14 5.33
CA ARG A 309 17.46 7.62 6.65
C ARG A 309 18.37 6.40 6.53
N GLN A 310 18.02 5.44 5.68
CA GLN A 310 18.86 4.26 5.45
C GLN A 310 20.25 4.65 4.96
N ALA A 311 20.35 5.64 4.07
CA ALA A 311 21.63 6.15 3.58
C ALA A 311 22.46 6.81 4.68
N GLN A 312 21.85 7.53 5.64
CA GLN A 312 22.55 8.15 6.77
C GLN A 312 23.09 7.11 7.76
N CYS A 313 22.34 6.03 8.03
CA CYS A 313 22.81 4.94 8.90
C CYS A 313 24.03 4.21 8.32
N THR A 314 24.12 4.04 7.01
CA THR A 314 25.26 3.36 6.36
C THR A 314 26.54 4.20 6.35
N THR A 315 26.47 5.52 6.48
CA THR A 315 27.64 6.41 6.49
C THR A 315 28.28 6.60 7.87
N GLN A 316 27.60 6.20 8.95
CA GLN A 316 28.10 6.33 10.33
C GLN A 316 28.90 5.12 10.85
N GLY A 317 29.21 4.14 9.97
CA GLY A 317 30.03 2.96 10.28
C GLY A 317 29.21 1.70 10.60
N PRO A 318 29.83 0.49 10.51
CA PRO A 318 29.11 -0.75 10.75
C PRO A 318 28.66 -0.83 12.20
N CYS A 319 27.39 -1.08 12.45
CA CYS A 319 26.89 -1.52 13.75
C CYS A 319 27.76 -2.69 14.23
N LYS A 320 28.23 -2.65 15.46
CA LYS A 320 29.09 -3.68 16.06
C LYS A 320 28.46 -5.07 15.87
N VAL A 321 29.20 -5.94 15.22
CA VAL A 321 28.80 -7.34 15.01
C VAL A 321 28.66 -8.00 16.37
N GLY A 322 27.46 -8.38 16.77
CA GLY A 322 27.22 -9.16 17.99
C GLY A 322 26.14 -8.67 18.96
N GLU A 323 25.64 -7.45 18.79
CA GLU A 323 24.45 -7.02 19.54
C GLU A 323 23.20 -7.27 18.65
N PRO A 324 22.07 -7.78 19.24
CA PRO A 324 20.82 -7.87 18.49
C PRO A 324 20.49 -6.46 17.99
N ALA A 325 20.33 -6.30 16.69
CA ALA A 325 19.94 -5.04 16.09
C ALA A 325 18.63 -4.61 16.76
N GLU A 326 18.70 -3.69 17.70
CA GLU A 326 17.53 -2.91 18.07
C GLU A 326 17.01 -2.28 16.77
N PRO A 327 15.68 -2.31 16.53
CA PRO A 327 15.14 -1.63 15.37
C PRO A 327 15.68 -0.19 15.40
N PRO A 328 16.17 0.34 14.27
CA PRO A 328 16.87 1.62 14.26
C PRO A 328 15.98 2.67 14.93
N HIS A 329 16.43 3.21 16.06
CA HIS A 329 15.72 4.17 16.92
C HIS A 329 15.47 5.54 16.26
N ASN A 330 15.60 5.64 14.93
CA ASN A 330 15.49 6.89 14.17
C ASN A 330 14.27 6.93 13.27
N ASN A 331 13.08 6.59 13.80
CA ASN A 331 11.83 6.63 13.04
C ASN A 331 11.21 8.04 13.11
N ARG A 332 11.87 9.03 12.48
CA ARG A 332 11.33 10.39 12.41
C ARG A 332 10.01 10.38 11.62
N PRO A 333 8.88 10.78 12.23
CA PRO A 333 7.59 10.85 11.54
C PRO A 333 7.60 11.90 10.43
N MET A 334 6.65 11.79 9.52
CA MET A 334 6.22 12.91 8.70
C MET A 334 5.65 13.99 9.62
N VAL A 335 5.83 15.27 9.25
CA VAL A 335 5.41 16.39 10.10
C VAL A 335 4.42 17.26 9.34
N LYS A 336 3.23 17.44 9.93
CA LYS A 336 2.27 18.45 9.48
C LYS A 336 2.26 19.60 10.49
N ILE A 337 2.37 20.83 9.99
CA ILE A 337 2.15 22.07 10.77
C ILE A 337 0.80 22.64 10.35
N CYS A 338 -0.15 22.65 11.29
CA CYS A 338 -1.55 23.00 11.03
C CYS A 338 -1.92 24.39 11.59
N GLY A 339 -2.88 25.06 10.94
CA GLY A 339 -3.36 26.38 11.34
C GLY A 339 -2.44 27.50 10.90
N ILE A 340 -1.96 27.45 9.65
CA ILE A 340 -1.17 28.51 9.03
C ILE A 340 -2.10 29.66 8.63
N THR A 341 -1.84 30.84 9.19
CA THR A 341 -2.58 32.08 8.92
C THR A 341 -1.66 33.22 8.48
N ARG A 342 -0.34 33.06 8.63
CA ARG A 342 0.68 34.04 8.26
C ARG A 342 1.70 33.43 7.31
N GLU A 343 2.17 34.23 6.37
CA GLU A 343 3.10 33.78 5.33
C GLU A 343 4.44 33.32 5.92
N GLU A 344 5.00 34.11 6.82
CA GLU A 344 6.27 33.85 7.48
C GLU A 344 6.26 32.51 8.23
N ASP A 345 5.15 32.16 8.88
CA ASP A 345 4.98 30.89 9.61
C ASP A 345 5.01 29.70 8.68
N GLY A 346 4.30 29.79 7.55
CA GLY A 346 4.25 28.74 6.55
C GLY A 346 5.59 28.52 5.85
N LEU A 347 6.29 29.61 5.51
CA LEU A 347 7.61 29.54 4.88
C LEU A 347 8.66 28.98 5.83
N LEU A 348 8.66 29.39 7.10
CA LEU A 348 9.57 28.87 8.13
C LEU A 348 9.31 27.38 8.39
N ALA A 349 8.05 26.96 8.54
CA ALA A 349 7.71 25.55 8.73
C ALA A 349 8.21 24.70 7.55
N ALA A 350 8.05 25.18 6.32
CA ALA A 350 8.54 24.50 5.12
C ALA A 350 10.08 24.46 5.06
N GLU A 351 10.78 25.52 5.48
CA GLU A 351 12.24 25.58 5.56
C GLU A 351 12.79 24.59 6.59
N LEU A 352 12.14 24.48 7.73
CA LEU A 352 12.49 23.52 8.78
C LEU A 352 12.20 22.07 8.37
N GLY A 353 11.46 21.84 7.29
CA GLY A 353 11.22 20.54 6.70
C GLY A 353 9.86 19.92 7.09
N ALA A 354 8.82 20.73 7.24
CA ALA A 354 7.45 20.24 7.30
C ALA A 354 7.08 19.50 6.01
N ASP A 355 6.38 18.38 6.16
CA ASP A 355 5.92 17.57 5.03
C ASP A 355 4.56 18.03 4.52
N MET A 356 3.75 18.59 5.43
CA MET A 356 2.43 19.11 5.13
C MET A 356 2.20 20.44 5.85
N LEU A 357 1.41 21.33 5.24
CA LEU A 357 0.92 22.57 5.85
C LEU A 357 -0.61 22.56 5.84
N GLY A 358 -1.23 22.85 7.00
CA GLY A 358 -2.67 22.86 7.18
C GLY A 358 -3.25 24.28 7.24
N PHE A 359 -4.30 24.53 6.45
CA PHE A 359 -5.06 25.76 6.38
C PHE A 359 -6.48 25.50 6.87
N VAL A 360 -6.93 26.15 7.94
CA VAL A 360 -8.22 25.87 8.57
C VAL A 360 -9.33 26.66 7.91
N PHE A 361 -10.29 25.94 7.33
CA PHE A 361 -11.52 26.47 6.73
C PHE A 361 -12.73 26.06 7.59
N SER A 362 -12.71 26.48 8.84
CA SER A 362 -13.80 26.26 9.80
C SER A 362 -13.83 27.44 10.74
N THR A 363 -15.00 27.79 11.28
CA THR A 363 -15.20 28.94 12.18
C THR A 363 -14.43 28.76 13.48
N THR A 364 -13.15 29.06 13.46
CA THR A 364 -12.22 28.99 14.59
C THR A 364 -11.31 30.23 14.59
N LYS A 365 -10.54 30.42 15.68
CA LYS A 365 -9.52 31.47 15.75
C LYS A 365 -8.36 31.30 14.74
N ARG A 366 -8.31 30.16 14.02
CA ARG A 366 -7.31 29.84 12.98
C ARG A 366 -7.90 29.87 11.58
N LEU A 367 -9.11 30.40 11.42
CA LEU A 367 -9.76 30.54 10.12
C LEU A 367 -8.86 31.33 9.18
N THR A 368 -8.62 30.77 7.99
CA THR A 368 -7.87 31.39 6.92
C THR A 368 -8.81 31.94 5.83
N THR A 369 -8.26 32.71 4.91
CA THR A 369 -9.00 33.24 3.76
C THR A 369 -8.51 32.61 2.45
N GLU A 370 -9.40 32.49 1.46
CA GLU A 370 -9.06 32.03 0.12
C GLU A 370 -7.92 32.85 -0.49
N ASN A 371 -7.99 34.19 -0.41
CA ASN A 371 -6.98 35.09 -0.98
C ASN A 371 -5.60 34.85 -0.37
N PHE A 372 -5.51 34.66 0.95
CA PHE A 372 -4.26 34.31 1.61
C PHE A 372 -3.70 32.99 1.10
N VAL A 373 -4.53 31.94 1.04
CA VAL A 373 -4.09 30.62 0.59
C VAL A 373 -3.60 30.67 -0.86
N ARG A 374 -4.31 31.32 -1.77
CA ARG A 374 -3.90 31.48 -3.17
C ARG A 374 -2.55 32.19 -3.29
N SER A 375 -2.38 33.32 -2.59
CA SER A 375 -1.13 34.08 -2.58
C SER A 375 0.04 33.26 -2.01
N PHE A 376 -0.15 32.63 -0.87
CA PHE A 376 0.86 31.79 -0.24
C PHE A 376 1.28 30.61 -1.13
N VAL A 377 0.30 29.89 -1.73
CA VAL A 377 0.56 28.75 -2.61
C VAL A 377 1.33 29.16 -3.86
N ALA A 378 0.97 30.28 -4.48
CA ALA A 378 1.73 30.82 -5.61
C ALA A 378 3.19 31.09 -5.22
N LYS A 379 3.42 31.71 -4.07
CA LYS A 379 4.76 32.06 -3.58
C LYS A 379 5.59 30.82 -3.24
N ILE A 380 5.06 29.88 -2.46
CA ILE A 380 5.83 28.70 -2.03
C ILE A 380 6.18 27.79 -3.22
N ARG A 381 5.29 27.68 -4.21
CA ARG A 381 5.55 26.91 -5.45
C ARG A 381 6.56 27.58 -6.37
N ALA A 382 6.63 28.93 -6.38
CA ALA A 382 7.62 29.66 -7.15
C ALA A 382 9.03 29.58 -6.54
N THR A 383 9.14 29.40 -5.22
CA THR A 383 10.42 29.44 -4.49
C THR A 383 11.00 28.06 -4.20
N ARG A 384 10.24 26.96 -4.43
CA ARG A 384 10.66 25.59 -4.11
C ARG A 384 10.38 24.64 -5.27
N SER A 385 11.26 23.65 -5.44
CA SER A 385 11.00 22.55 -6.36
C SER A 385 9.81 21.69 -5.89
N PRO A 386 9.06 21.04 -6.81
CA PRO A 386 7.89 20.22 -6.44
C PRO A 386 8.18 19.17 -5.37
N GLY A 387 9.36 18.51 -5.41
CA GLY A 387 9.77 17.51 -4.41
C GLY A 387 10.01 18.07 -3.00
N ASN A 388 10.34 19.37 -2.89
CA ASN A 388 10.62 20.06 -1.63
C ASN A 388 9.47 20.95 -1.13
N THR A 389 8.40 21.09 -1.92
CA THR A 389 7.21 21.85 -1.49
C THR A 389 6.34 20.95 -0.60
N PRO A 390 5.98 21.38 0.64
CA PRO A 390 5.06 20.62 1.48
C PRO A 390 3.73 20.36 0.77
N LEU A 391 3.02 19.28 1.14
CA LEU A 391 1.63 19.08 0.73
C LEU A 391 0.74 20.12 1.44
N LEU A 392 -0.15 20.75 0.70
CA LEU A 392 -0.99 21.84 1.18
C LEU A 392 -2.42 21.32 1.40
N VAL A 393 -2.92 21.41 2.64
CA VAL A 393 -4.15 20.73 3.08
C VAL A 393 -5.13 21.75 3.66
N GLY A 394 -6.35 21.78 3.12
CA GLY A 394 -7.47 22.49 3.75
C GLY A 394 -8.10 21.62 4.85
N VAL A 395 -8.36 22.19 6.02
CA VAL A 395 -9.00 21.49 7.14
C VAL A 395 -10.42 21.98 7.29
N ILE A 396 -11.41 21.09 7.20
CA ILE A 396 -12.84 21.40 7.33
C ILE A 396 -13.52 20.51 8.35
N THR A 397 -14.55 21.05 9.02
CA THR A 397 -15.42 20.33 9.95
C THR A 397 -16.87 20.23 9.45
N ASP A 398 -17.16 20.87 8.33
CA ASP A 398 -18.46 20.86 7.66
C ASP A 398 -18.26 21.13 6.16
N SER A 399 -18.60 20.14 5.33
CA SER A 399 -18.46 20.21 3.85
C SER A 399 -19.45 21.18 3.21
N ASP A 400 -20.59 21.43 3.86
CA ASP A 400 -21.67 22.27 3.34
C ASP A 400 -21.54 23.75 3.70
N SER A 401 -20.70 24.08 4.68
CA SER A 401 -20.41 25.46 5.05
C SER A 401 -19.76 26.25 3.89
N PRO A 402 -19.89 27.58 3.85
CA PRO A 402 -19.21 28.41 2.84
C PRO A 402 -17.69 28.22 2.82
N GLU A 403 -17.09 28.08 3.98
CA GLU A 403 -15.66 27.84 4.18
C GLU A 403 -15.27 26.44 3.68
N GLY A 404 -16.05 25.42 4.03
CA GLY A 404 -15.85 24.04 3.58
C GLY A 404 -15.92 23.92 2.05
N LYS A 405 -16.94 24.51 1.44
CA LYS A 405 -17.07 24.59 -0.02
C LYS A 405 -15.89 25.31 -0.68
N THR A 406 -15.36 26.35 -0.03
CA THR A 406 -14.16 27.04 -0.51
C THR A 406 -12.94 26.13 -0.50
N ALA A 407 -12.70 25.40 0.59
CA ALA A 407 -11.57 24.46 0.68
C ALA A 407 -11.68 23.34 -0.36
N ILE A 408 -12.88 22.77 -0.54
CA ILE A 408 -13.16 21.73 -1.54
C ILE A 408 -12.87 22.26 -2.95
N ARG A 409 -13.35 23.44 -3.29
CA ARG A 409 -13.09 24.09 -4.58
C ARG A 409 -11.60 24.33 -4.80
N LEU A 410 -10.86 24.83 -3.81
CA LEU A 410 -9.42 25.02 -3.90
C LEU A 410 -8.65 23.71 -4.11
N ALA A 411 -9.12 22.61 -3.55
CA ALA A 411 -8.55 21.27 -3.82
C ALA A 411 -8.88 20.77 -5.23
N GLN A 412 -10.09 20.99 -5.72
CA GLN A 412 -10.51 20.66 -7.09
C GLN A 412 -9.72 21.48 -8.14
N GLU A 413 -9.41 22.73 -7.85
CA GLU A 413 -8.56 23.58 -8.70
C GLU A 413 -7.06 23.23 -8.60
N GLY A 414 -6.66 22.30 -7.71
CA GLY A 414 -5.26 21.94 -7.48
C GLY A 414 -4.44 23.01 -6.76
N ILE A 415 -5.07 23.99 -6.14
CA ILE A 415 -4.41 24.96 -5.25
C ILE A 415 -4.02 24.25 -3.95
N LEU A 416 -4.93 23.52 -3.33
CA LEU A 416 -4.63 22.58 -2.25
C LEU A 416 -4.38 21.18 -2.83
N ASP A 417 -3.54 20.41 -2.17
CA ASP A 417 -3.28 19.01 -2.54
C ASP A 417 -4.36 18.05 -2.03
N ALA A 418 -5.00 18.39 -0.89
CA ALA A 418 -6.09 17.62 -0.31
C ALA A 418 -6.92 18.43 0.69
N VAL A 419 -8.05 17.85 1.11
CA VAL A 419 -8.88 18.31 2.21
C VAL A 419 -8.81 17.30 3.36
N GLN A 420 -8.57 17.75 4.59
CA GLN A 420 -8.75 16.96 5.80
C GLN A 420 -10.20 17.09 6.27
N LEU A 421 -10.93 15.99 6.25
CA LEU A 421 -12.29 15.86 6.78
C LEU A 421 -12.19 15.62 8.30
N HIS A 422 -12.37 16.66 9.10
CA HIS A 422 -12.12 16.61 10.54
C HIS A 422 -13.40 16.34 11.33
N GLY A 423 -13.56 15.11 11.82
CA GLY A 423 -14.74 14.67 12.57
C GLY A 423 -16.00 14.49 11.71
N ILE A 424 -15.83 14.46 10.38
CA ILE A 424 -16.91 14.19 9.41
C ILE A 424 -16.48 13.02 8.53
N ALA A 425 -17.46 12.24 8.08
CA ALA A 425 -17.23 11.13 7.14
C ALA A 425 -17.28 11.65 5.68
N PRO A 426 -16.53 11.05 4.76
CA PRO A 426 -16.67 11.37 3.35
C PRO A 426 -18.05 10.96 2.84
N SER A 427 -18.64 11.81 2.01
CA SER A 427 -19.86 11.49 1.28
C SER A 427 -19.53 10.73 -0.02
N ALA A 428 -20.55 10.12 -0.64
CA ALA A 428 -20.36 9.46 -1.94
C ALA A 428 -19.87 10.43 -3.04
N ALA A 429 -20.16 11.73 -2.91
CA ALA A 429 -19.66 12.75 -3.82
C ALA A 429 -18.17 13.08 -3.63
N ASP A 430 -17.60 12.72 -2.47
CA ASP A 430 -16.21 13.04 -2.12
C ASP A 430 -15.23 11.97 -2.58
N THR A 431 -15.66 10.85 -3.13
CA THR A 431 -14.78 9.71 -3.49
C THR A 431 -13.66 10.09 -4.45
N ALA A 432 -13.89 11.04 -5.36
CA ALA A 432 -12.89 11.57 -6.29
C ALA A 432 -12.10 12.76 -5.73
N LEU A 433 -12.56 13.38 -4.62
CA LEU A 433 -11.88 14.49 -3.97
C LEU A 433 -10.59 13.99 -3.31
N ALA A 434 -9.51 14.73 -3.48
CA ALA A 434 -8.29 14.49 -2.72
C ALA A 434 -8.56 14.77 -1.23
N HIS A 435 -8.63 13.73 -0.41
CA HIS A 435 -8.92 13.87 1.02
C HIS A 435 -8.26 12.79 1.88
N TYR A 436 -8.27 13.02 3.18
CA TYR A 436 -8.10 12.04 4.25
C TYR A 436 -8.95 12.43 5.46
N CYS A 437 -9.30 11.45 6.29
CA CYS A 437 -10.16 11.66 7.44
C CYS A 437 -9.36 11.86 8.73
N ALA A 438 -9.88 12.71 9.62
CA ALA A 438 -9.41 12.85 10.99
C ALA A 438 -10.56 12.50 11.95
N VAL A 439 -10.30 11.55 12.86
CA VAL A 439 -11.26 11.09 13.87
C VAL A 439 -10.84 11.59 15.24
N ARG A 440 -11.80 12.15 16.00
CA ARG A 440 -11.58 12.54 17.39
C ARG A 440 -11.70 11.35 18.30
N VAL A 441 -10.63 11.05 19.02
CA VAL A 441 -10.51 9.86 19.87
C VAL A 441 -10.32 10.25 21.32
N GLY A 442 -11.24 9.81 22.19
CA GLY A 442 -11.20 9.97 23.64
C GLY A 442 -11.58 8.69 24.39
N GLU A 443 -12.31 7.80 23.74
CA GLU A 443 -12.78 6.54 24.29
C GLU A 443 -12.73 5.40 23.25
N ALA A 444 -12.95 4.15 23.71
CA ALA A 444 -12.82 2.98 22.84
C ALA A 444 -13.84 2.92 21.70
N SER A 445 -15.05 3.43 21.93
CA SER A 445 -16.14 3.51 20.94
C SER A 445 -15.81 4.41 19.75
N ASP A 446 -14.94 5.42 19.92
CA ASP A 446 -14.54 6.30 18.81
C ASP A 446 -13.78 5.52 17.72
N PHE A 447 -13.19 4.35 18.05
CA PHE A 447 -12.51 3.49 17.07
C PHE A 447 -13.46 2.76 16.11
N GLU A 448 -14.75 2.67 16.40
CA GLU A 448 -15.74 2.13 15.45
C GLU A 448 -15.77 3.00 14.17
N GLN A 449 -15.63 4.32 14.31
CA GLN A 449 -15.53 5.22 13.17
C GLN A 449 -14.21 5.00 12.39
N VAL A 450 -13.10 4.75 13.08
CA VAL A 450 -11.81 4.42 12.44
C VAL A 450 -11.93 3.14 11.63
N ASP A 451 -12.53 2.09 12.19
CA ASP A 451 -12.72 0.81 11.50
C ASP A 451 -13.68 0.93 10.32
N SER A 452 -14.76 1.70 10.47
CA SER A 452 -15.68 2.02 9.38
C SER A 452 -14.97 2.71 8.21
N LEU A 453 -14.19 3.76 8.47
CA LEU A 453 -13.44 4.48 7.44
C LEU A 453 -12.43 3.58 6.72
N ARG A 454 -11.80 2.67 7.44
CA ARG A 454 -10.87 1.69 6.85
C ARG A 454 -11.60 0.73 5.89
N THR A 455 -12.77 0.24 6.27
CA THR A 455 -13.59 -0.62 5.38
C THR A 455 -14.11 0.14 4.16
N HIS A 456 -14.16 1.47 4.23
CA HIS A 456 -14.48 2.35 3.09
C HIS A 456 -13.22 2.80 2.30
N GLY A 457 -12.09 2.10 2.46
CA GLY A 457 -10.90 2.30 1.63
C GLY A 457 -10.04 3.51 2.02
N GLU A 458 -10.14 4.01 3.26
CA GLU A 458 -9.23 5.06 3.74
C GLU A 458 -7.86 4.47 4.08
N PRO A 459 -6.79 4.80 3.33
CA PRO A 459 -5.47 4.19 3.54
C PRO A 459 -4.79 4.68 4.83
N ARG A 460 -5.14 5.87 5.30
CA ARG A 460 -4.67 6.48 6.55
C ARG A 460 -5.75 7.34 7.18
N ILE A 461 -5.78 7.33 8.51
CA ILE A 461 -6.70 8.12 9.33
C ILE A 461 -5.90 8.84 10.39
N LEU A 462 -6.11 10.15 10.52
CA LEU A 462 -5.51 10.97 11.57
C LEU A 462 -6.34 10.83 12.85
N LEU A 463 -5.70 10.43 13.94
CA LEU A 463 -6.32 10.37 15.27
C LEU A 463 -6.03 11.68 16.01
N ASP A 464 -7.07 12.44 16.37
CA ASP A 464 -6.97 13.68 17.14
C ASP A 464 -7.58 13.50 18.54
N ALA A 465 -6.95 14.09 19.55
CA ALA A 465 -7.42 13.97 20.92
C ALA A 465 -8.78 14.66 21.12
N LYS A 466 -9.78 13.91 21.59
CA LYS A 466 -11.12 14.42 21.91
C LYS A 466 -11.09 15.16 23.25
N VAL A 467 -11.59 16.37 23.28
CA VAL A 467 -11.82 17.16 24.51
C VAL A 467 -13.25 17.66 24.47
N GLU A 468 -14.01 17.37 25.52
CA GLU A 468 -15.40 17.78 25.63
C GLU A 468 -15.54 19.31 25.48
N GLY A 469 -16.46 19.71 24.61
CA GLY A 469 -16.86 21.12 24.44
C GLY A 469 -15.90 22.01 23.64
N ILE A 470 -14.73 21.50 23.16
CA ILE A 470 -13.77 22.30 22.41
C ILE A 470 -13.37 21.60 21.10
N PRO A 471 -13.60 22.22 19.93
CA PRO A 471 -13.18 21.67 18.66
C PRO A 471 -11.67 21.85 18.42
N GLY A 472 -10.84 20.92 18.92
CA GLY A 472 -9.39 20.83 18.63
C GLY A 472 -8.48 21.83 19.37
N GLY A 473 -7.17 21.57 19.39
CA GLY A 473 -6.14 22.50 19.89
C GLY A 473 -6.05 22.67 21.42
N THR A 474 -6.50 21.70 22.21
CA THR A 474 -6.61 21.78 23.68
C THR A 474 -5.34 21.43 24.45
N GLY A 475 -4.29 20.98 23.76
CA GLY A 475 -3.04 20.54 24.41
C GLY A 475 -3.11 19.18 25.11
N LYS A 476 -4.26 18.50 25.11
CA LYS A 476 -4.41 17.15 25.66
C LYS A 476 -4.05 16.09 24.60
N THR A 477 -3.42 15.00 25.05
CA THR A 477 -3.06 13.84 24.22
C THR A 477 -4.10 12.74 24.34
N ILE A 478 -4.21 11.90 23.32
CA ILE A 478 -5.03 10.67 23.39
C ILE A 478 -4.48 9.78 24.52
N PRO A 479 -5.35 9.15 25.35
CA PRO A 479 -4.91 8.25 26.42
C PRO A 479 -4.02 7.12 25.85
N GLU A 480 -2.87 6.91 26.48
CA GLU A 480 -1.90 5.92 26.03
C GLU A 480 -2.45 4.49 25.98
N SER A 481 -3.21 4.11 27.03
CA SER A 481 -3.85 2.79 27.09
C SER A 481 -4.71 2.54 25.85
N LEU A 482 -5.44 3.55 25.42
CA LEU A 482 -6.33 3.49 24.27
C LEU A 482 -5.55 3.32 22.95
N LEU A 483 -4.43 4.06 22.77
CA LEU A 483 -3.56 3.91 21.61
C LEU A 483 -2.93 2.52 21.56
N ARG A 484 -2.46 1.98 22.69
CA ARG A 484 -1.85 0.64 22.75
C ARG A 484 -2.85 -0.46 22.45
N GLU A 485 -4.06 -0.36 22.99
CA GLU A 485 -5.09 -1.39 22.85
C GLU A 485 -5.71 -1.40 21.45
N LYS A 486 -6.05 -0.24 20.91
CA LYS A 486 -6.87 -0.10 19.70
C LYS A 486 -6.06 0.25 18.45
N ALA A 487 -5.00 1.03 18.56
CA ALA A 487 -4.19 1.40 17.40
C ALA A 487 -3.16 0.33 17.00
N GLY A 488 -2.73 -0.52 17.92
CA GLY A 488 -1.94 -1.75 17.72
C GLY A 488 -0.95 -1.72 16.54
N ASN A 489 -1.31 -2.34 15.44
CA ASN A 489 -0.46 -2.46 14.24
C ASN A 489 -0.81 -1.44 13.14
N LEU A 490 -1.56 -0.38 13.45
CA LEU A 490 -1.92 0.64 12.46
C LEU A 490 -0.75 1.60 12.23
N PRO A 491 -0.51 2.01 10.97
CA PRO A 491 0.33 3.18 10.69
C PRO A 491 -0.30 4.41 11.34
N LEU A 492 0.28 4.87 12.43
CA LEU A 492 -0.32 5.83 13.32
C LEU A 492 -0.10 7.27 12.83
N TRP A 493 -1.17 8.00 12.56
CA TRP A 493 -1.17 9.45 12.36
C TRP A 493 -1.74 10.10 13.61
N LEU A 494 -0.96 10.94 14.31
CA LEU A 494 -1.32 11.52 15.59
C LEU A 494 -1.47 13.03 15.53
N ALA A 495 -2.57 13.54 16.08
CA ALA A 495 -2.80 14.93 16.39
C ALA A 495 -3.20 15.09 17.86
N GLY A 496 -3.31 16.35 18.30
CA GLY A 496 -3.70 16.72 19.67
C GLY A 496 -2.54 16.69 20.66
N GLY A 497 -2.27 17.83 21.27
CA GLY A 497 -1.32 17.99 22.36
C GLY A 497 0.16 17.74 22.06
N VAL A 498 0.56 17.63 20.80
CA VAL A 498 1.97 17.50 20.44
C VAL A 498 2.69 18.84 20.61
N THR A 499 3.78 18.83 21.40
CA THR A 499 4.63 20.00 21.69
C THR A 499 6.10 19.64 21.51
N PRO A 500 7.03 20.61 21.42
CA PRO A 500 8.46 20.35 21.37
C PRO A 500 8.97 19.48 22.55
N GLU A 501 8.38 19.65 23.73
CA GLU A 501 8.78 19.00 24.98
C GLU A 501 8.36 17.53 25.04
N ASN A 502 7.21 17.17 24.45
CA ASN A 502 6.69 15.79 24.50
C ASN A 502 6.90 15.00 23.22
N ALA A 503 7.29 15.65 22.11
CA ALA A 503 7.41 15.02 20.79
C ALA A 503 8.34 13.81 20.79
N ALA A 504 9.54 13.91 21.41
CA ALA A 504 10.48 12.78 21.51
C ALA A 504 9.86 11.59 22.25
N THR A 505 9.16 11.84 23.36
CA THR A 505 8.51 10.79 24.15
C THR A 505 7.41 10.10 23.34
N LEU A 506 6.56 10.88 22.63
CA LEU A 506 5.50 10.34 21.79
C LEU A 506 6.06 9.48 20.64
N ILE A 507 7.13 9.95 19.98
CA ILE A 507 7.76 9.23 18.87
C ILE A 507 8.39 7.94 19.34
N ASN A 508 9.18 7.97 20.41
CA ASN A 508 9.84 6.77 20.95
C ASN A 508 8.83 5.72 21.42
N LYS A 509 7.69 6.16 21.92
CA LYS A 509 6.67 5.30 22.51
C LYS A 509 5.72 4.68 21.51
N PHE A 510 5.29 5.44 20.50
CA PHE A 510 4.23 5.07 19.56
C PHE A 510 4.71 4.93 18.12
N GLN A 511 5.90 5.42 17.79
CA GLN A 511 6.49 5.38 16.45
C GLN A 511 5.49 5.82 15.35
N PRO A 512 4.86 7.01 15.50
CA PRO A 512 3.86 7.44 14.55
C PRO A 512 4.47 7.65 13.15
N GLU A 513 3.71 7.33 12.12
CA GLU A 513 4.08 7.63 10.73
C GLU A 513 4.00 9.15 10.45
N LEU A 514 3.02 9.83 11.07
CA LEU A 514 2.83 11.28 10.95
C LEU A 514 2.43 11.88 12.30
N ILE A 515 2.97 13.07 12.60
CA ILE A 515 2.48 13.94 13.65
C ILE A 515 1.91 15.24 13.07
N ASP A 516 0.74 15.65 13.55
CA ASP A 516 0.09 16.93 13.21
C ASP A 516 0.17 17.88 14.40
N VAL A 517 0.85 19.00 14.23
CA VAL A 517 1.14 19.96 15.30
C VAL A 517 0.51 21.31 14.97
N SER A 518 -0.29 21.83 15.89
CA SER A 518 -0.93 23.14 15.77
C SER A 518 -0.61 24.04 16.96
N SER A 519 -1.38 23.93 18.05
CA SER A 519 -1.23 24.82 19.23
C SER A 519 0.08 24.67 19.97
N GLY A 520 0.71 23.49 19.95
CA GLY A 520 1.97 23.22 20.66
C GLY A 520 3.17 24.06 20.19
N VAL A 521 3.06 24.69 19.03
CA VAL A 521 4.09 25.58 18.45
C VAL A 521 3.57 27.01 18.21
N GLU A 522 2.52 27.42 18.93
CA GLU A 522 1.93 28.76 18.84
C GLU A 522 2.24 29.63 20.06
N ASP A 523 2.22 30.95 19.86
CA ASP A 523 2.13 31.95 20.91
C ASP A 523 0.68 32.38 21.15
N ALA A 524 -0.09 32.45 20.08
CA ALA A 524 -1.52 32.69 20.10
C ALA A 524 -2.17 31.88 18.95
N PRO A 525 -3.47 31.55 19.00
CA PRO A 525 -4.12 30.80 17.94
C PRO A 525 -3.88 31.40 16.55
N GLY A 526 -3.26 30.63 15.66
CA GLY A 526 -2.89 31.02 14.29
C GLY A 526 -1.55 31.76 14.18
N ILE A 527 -0.85 32.03 15.28
CA ILE A 527 0.46 32.71 15.30
C ILE A 527 1.52 31.72 15.77
N LYS A 528 2.36 31.23 14.86
CA LYS A 528 3.41 30.25 15.20
C LYS A 528 4.60 30.97 15.85
N ASN A 529 5.19 30.30 16.83
CA ASN A 529 6.42 30.75 17.48
C ASN A 529 7.64 30.15 16.75
N PRO A 530 8.54 30.98 16.19
CA PRO A 530 9.70 30.47 15.45
C PRO A 530 10.66 29.61 16.29
N GLU A 531 10.83 29.92 17.57
CA GLU A 531 11.71 29.18 18.47
C GLU A 531 11.12 27.78 18.80
N LYS A 532 9.80 27.71 19.11
CA LYS A 532 9.09 26.45 19.34
C LYS A 532 9.11 25.58 18.08
N LEU A 533 8.88 26.16 16.88
CA LEU A 533 9.03 25.45 15.61
C LEU A 533 10.45 24.90 15.44
N GLY A 534 11.46 25.74 15.61
CA GLY A 534 12.87 25.34 15.52
C GLY A 534 13.21 24.22 16.52
N THR A 535 12.73 24.33 17.76
CA THR A 535 12.94 23.31 18.79
C THR A 535 12.27 21.99 18.43
N LEU A 536 11.00 22.01 17.99
CA LEU A 536 10.30 20.80 17.53
C LEU A 536 11.13 20.07 16.46
N PHE A 537 11.55 20.77 15.41
CA PHE A 537 12.30 20.13 14.33
C PHE A 537 13.70 19.68 14.74
N ARG A 538 14.36 20.32 15.71
CA ARG A 538 15.61 19.83 16.30
C ARG A 538 15.38 18.54 17.08
N THR A 539 14.37 18.50 17.95
CA THR A 539 13.97 17.30 18.70
C THR A 539 13.66 16.10 17.79
N LEU A 540 13.06 16.37 16.62
CA LEU A 540 12.75 15.32 15.64
C LEU A 540 13.97 14.83 14.84
N ARG A 541 15.11 15.51 14.92
CA ARG A 541 16.35 15.14 14.22
C ARG A 541 17.37 14.45 15.15
N SER A 542 17.24 14.66 16.45
CA SER A 542 18.05 13.98 17.48
C SER A 542 17.59 12.54 17.66
#